data_02c67f04d64cc9f11ea1cb92c6596e9c
#
_entry.id   02c67f04d64cc9f11ea1cb92c6596e9c
#
_cell.length_a   1.000
_cell.length_b   1.000
_cell.length_c   1.000
_cell.angle_alpha   90.00
_cell.angle_beta   90.00
_cell.angle_gamma   90.00
#
_symmetry.space_group_name_H-M   'P 1'
#
loop_
_entity.id
_entity.type
_entity.pdbx_description
1 polymer ?
#
loop_
_entity_poly.entity_id
_entity_poly.type
_entity_poly.pdbx_seq_one_letter_code
_entity_poly.pdbx_strand_id
1 'polypeptide(L)'
;HLTPVEIQLAIGLCEIFANQITLGEAEVQAQLVRDAKIKALQAQINPHFFFNAINTISAILRRDQEKARELLLQLSNYFRANLIGARETEITLGQERTQVDAYLELEQTRFPQKYNITFDQQVENDVYLPPFTIQVLVENALKHAFGARKDHNNVQITIKKLGARLVIQVADNGEGIALELLPKLGKEPLTSSKGSGNALYNLNQRLIGLYDERSALQITSSNKGTKIKISLPYHIKEGADNESLNR
;
A
#
# COMPACT_ATOMS: atom_id res chain seq x y z
N HIS A 1 46.75 -32.54 35.73
CA HIS A 1 46.96 -31.10 35.73
C HIS A 1 47.28 -30.70 34.28
N LEU A 2 46.45 -29.88 33.70
CA LEU A 2 46.69 -29.28 32.38
C LEU A 2 47.88 -28.35 32.47
N THR A 3 48.71 -28.36 31.46
CA THR A 3 49.82 -27.39 31.35
C THR A 3 49.30 -26.01 30.97
N PRO A 4 50.01 -24.89 31.26
CA PRO A 4 49.60 -23.55 30.85
C PRO A 4 49.34 -23.42 29.37
N VAL A 5 50.09 -24.17 28.51
CA VAL A 5 49.94 -24.17 27.04
C VAL A 5 48.61 -24.82 26.65
N GLU A 6 48.22 -25.94 27.28
CA GLU A 6 46.95 -26.61 27.00
C GLU A 6 45.75 -25.76 27.39
N ILE A 7 45.85 -25.02 28.49
CA ILE A 7 44.84 -24.05 28.92
C ILE A 7 44.68 -22.93 27.89
N GLN A 8 45.79 -22.39 27.42
CA GLN A 8 45.74 -21.28 26.44
C GLN A 8 45.23 -21.72 25.06
N LEU A 9 45.54 -22.95 24.66
CA LEU A 9 44.99 -23.58 23.47
C LEU A 9 43.46 -23.83 23.60
N ALA A 10 43.03 -24.30 24.73
CA ALA A 10 41.60 -24.49 24.99
C ALA A 10 40.81 -23.19 24.98
N ILE A 11 41.35 -22.11 25.55
CA ILE A 11 40.74 -20.77 25.53
C ILE A 11 40.65 -20.26 24.09
N GLY A 12 41.72 -20.34 23.31
CA GLY A 12 41.76 -19.91 21.91
C GLY A 12 40.74 -20.68 21.04
N LEU A 13 40.62 -21.98 21.23
CA LEU A 13 39.59 -22.79 20.56
C LEU A 13 38.18 -22.39 20.96
N CYS A 14 37.92 -22.14 22.24
CA CYS A 14 36.61 -21.65 22.71
C CYS A 14 36.23 -20.30 22.10
N GLU A 15 37.19 -19.35 21.97
CA GLU A 15 36.96 -18.06 21.33
C GLU A 15 36.65 -18.20 19.83
N ILE A 16 37.35 -19.09 19.13
CA ILE A 16 37.10 -19.37 17.70
C ILE A 16 35.70 -19.98 17.53
N PHE A 17 35.31 -20.94 18.35
CA PHE A 17 33.95 -21.52 18.31
C PHE A 17 32.86 -20.54 18.66
N ALA A 18 33.07 -19.69 19.69
CA ALA A 18 32.13 -18.64 20.07
C ALA A 18 31.92 -17.65 18.92
N ASN A 19 32.99 -17.21 18.28
CA ASN A 19 32.91 -16.31 17.13
C ASN A 19 32.21 -16.96 15.92
N GLN A 20 32.46 -18.24 15.65
CA GLN A 20 31.79 -18.97 14.56
C GLN A 20 30.29 -19.14 14.82
N ILE A 21 29.90 -19.41 16.05
CA ILE A 21 28.47 -19.52 16.45
C ILE A 21 27.79 -18.16 16.27
N THR A 22 28.39 -17.07 16.74
CA THR A 22 27.85 -15.71 16.63
C THR A 22 27.71 -15.25 15.17
N LEU A 23 28.69 -15.57 14.31
CA LEU A 23 28.60 -15.31 12.87
C LEU A 23 27.48 -16.11 12.21
N GLY A 24 27.34 -17.40 12.55
CA GLY A 24 26.26 -18.25 12.04
C GLY A 24 24.87 -17.74 12.44
N GLU A 25 24.70 -17.28 13.68
CA GLU A 25 23.44 -16.69 14.16
C GLU A 25 23.14 -15.39 13.41
N ALA A 26 24.12 -14.54 13.17
CA ALA A 26 23.95 -13.29 12.42
C ALA A 26 23.55 -13.54 10.96
N GLU A 27 24.12 -14.56 10.31
CA GLU A 27 23.75 -14.96 8.95
C GLU A 27 22.33 -15.50 8.88
N VAL A 28 21.91 -16.34 9.83
CA VAL A 28 20.54 -16.86 9.92
C VAL A 28 19.54 -15.74 10.16
N GLN A 29 19.85 -14.80 11.05
CA GLN A 29 19.03 -13.61 11.29
C GLN A 29 18.89 -12.76 10.04
N ALA A 30 19.99 -12.49 9.34
CA ALA A 30 19.98 -11.73 8.09
C ALA A 30 19.15 -12.42 7.00
N GLN A 31 19.20 -13.76 6.93
CA GLN A 31 18.40 -14.55 6.00
C GLN A 31 16.91 -14.46 6.35
N LEU A 32 16.55 -14.62 7.63
CA LEU A 32 15.15 -14.51 8.09
C LEU A 32 14.57 -13.11 7.82
N VAL A 33 15.35 -12.05 8.06
CA VAL A 33 14.93 -10.68 7.74
C VAL A 33 14.75 -10.50 6.23
N ARG A 34 15.64 -11.06 5.41
CA ARG A 34 15.54 -11.02 3.95
C ARG A 34 14.30 -11.75 3.46
N ASP A 35 14.04 -12.96 3.96
CA ASP A 35 12.88 -13.76 3.59
C ASP A 35 11.56 -13.12 4.05
N ALA A 36 11.53 -12.54 5.25
CA ALA A 36 10.40 -11.76 5.73
C ALA A 36 10.14 -10.53 4.85
N LYS A 37 11.20 -9.83 4.42
CA LYS A 37 11.08 -8.68 3.51
C LYS A 37 10.57 -9.10 2.13
N ILE A 38 11.06 -10.23 1.59
CA ILE A 38 10.56 -10.78 0.32
C ILE A 38 9.08 -11.17 0.44
N LYS A 39 8.69 -11.87 1.51
CA LYS A 39 7.29 -12.23 1.76
C LYS A 39 6.40 -10.99 1.92
N ALA A 40 6.86 -9.95 2.62
CA ALA A 40 6.14 -8.69 2.76
C ALA A 40 5.96 -7.98 1.41
N LEU A 41 7.00 -7.96 0.56
CA LEU A 41 6.95 -7.42 -0.80
C LEU A 41 5.99 -8.23 -1.70
N GLN A 42 6.02 -9.56 -1.60
CA GLN A 42 5.09 -10.43 -2.34
C GLN A 42 3.64 -10.27 -1.89
N ALA A 43 3.40 -10.03 -0.59
CA ALA A 43 2.05 -9.80 -0.05
C ALA A 43 1.45 -8.45 -0.50
N GLN A 44 2.28 -7.49 -0.93
CA GLN A 44 1.84 -6.22 -1.51
C GLN A 44 1.35 -6.36 -2.96
N ILE A 45 1.78 -7.41 -3.66
CA ILE A 45 1.23 -7.74 -4.97
C ILE A 45 -0.09 -8.49 -4.73
N ASN A 46 -1.21 -7.91 -5.13
CA ASN A 46 -2.49 -8.60 -5.09
C ASN A 46 -2.54 -9.64 -6.25
N PRO A 47 -2.28 -10.95 -6.00
CA PRO A 47 -2.18 -11.94 -7.07
C PRO A 47 -3.51 -12.07 -7.83
N HIS A 48 -4.61 -11.93 -7.13
CA HIS A 48 -5.95 -12.01 -7.70
C HIS A 48 -6.22 -10.85 -8.69
N PHE A 49 -5.76 -9.64 -8.36
CA PHE A 49 -5.85 -8.51 -9.29
C PHE A 49 -5.01 -8.77 -10.55
N PHE A 50 -3.79 -9.29 -10.39
CA PHE A 50 -2.92 -9.62 -11.52
C PHE A 50 -3.57 -10.63 -12.47
N PHE A 51 -4.03 -11.77 -11.96
CA PHE A 51 -4.69 -12.78 -12.79
C PHE A 51 -5.94 -12.24 -13.48
N ASN A 52 -6.72 -11.42 -12.80
CA ASN A 52 -7.91 -10.80 -13.38
C ASN A 52 -7.55 -9.80 -14.49
N ALA A 53 -6.53 -8.98 -14.31
CA ALA A 53 -6.05 -8.05 -15.33
C ALA A 53 -5.56 -8.79 -16.58
N ILE A 54 -4.74 -9.84 -16.41
CA ILE A 54 -4.27 -10.68 -17.53
C ILE A 54 -5.44 -11.33 -18.27
N ASN A 55 -6.43 -11.88 -17.56
CA ASN A 55 -7.62 -12.47 -18.18
C ASN A 55 -8.43 -11.44 -18.97
N THR A 56 -8.59 -10.24 -18.43
CA THR A 56 -9.27 -9.11 -19.08
C THR A 56 -8.55 -8.71 -20.37
N ILE A 57 -7.22 -8.51 -20.29
CA ILE A 57 -6.37 -8.17 -21.44
C ILE A 57 -6.44 -9.26 -22.51
N SER A 58 -6.38 -10.53 -22.13
CA SER A 58 -6.47 -11.67 -23.04
C SER A 58 -7.82 -11.75 -23.75
N ALA A 59 -8.91 -11.39 -23.06
CA ALA A 59 -10.24 -11.36 -23.66
C ALA A 59 -10.38 -10.21 -24.67
N ILE A 60 -9.77 -9.06 -24.41
CA ILE A 60 -9.81 -7.87 -25.28
C ILE A 60 -8.90 -8.06 -26.50
N LEU A 61 -7.77 -8.74 -26.35
CA LEU A 61 -6.76 -8.93 -27.41
C LEU A 61 -7.36 -9.45 -28.74
N ARG A 62 -8.44 -10.23 -28.68
CA ARG A 62 -9.13 -10.77 -29.87
C ARG A 62 -9.99 -9.74 -30.59
N ARG A 63 -10.38 -8.66 -29.92
CA ARG A 63 -11.31 -7.65 -30.45
C ARG A 63 -10.65 -6.32 -30.71
N ASP A 64 -9.70 -5.93 -29.86
CA ASP A 64 -9.02 -4.65 -29.87
C ASP A 64 -7.58 -4.83 -29.37
N GLN A 65 -6.67 -5.01 -30.34
CA GLN A 65 -5.24 -5.23 -30.06
C GLN A 65 -4.56 -3.99 -29.48
N GLU A 66 -4.97 -2.80 -29.94
CA GLU A 66 -4.38 -1.54 -29.42
C GLU A 66 -4.78 -1.30 -27.96
N LYS A 67 -6.05 -1.50 -27.62
CA LYS A 67 -6.51 -1.40 -26.23
C LYS A 67 -5.86 -2.47 -25.33
N ALA A 68 -5.71 -3.70 -25.83
CA ALA A 68 -5.01 -4.74 -25.07
C ALA A 68 -3.55 -4.39 -24.81
N ARG A 69 -2.86 -3.80 -25.79
CA ARG A 69 -1.48 -3.32 -25.65
C ARG A 69 -1.38 -2.17 -24.63
N GLU A 70 -2.28 -1.20 -24.71
CA GLU A 70 -2.37 -0.10 -23.75
C GLU A 70 -2.53 -0.63 -22.31
N LEU A 71 -3.48 -1.54 -22.09
CA LEU A 71 -3.73 -2.14 -20.77
C LEU A 71 -2.55 -2.95 -20.25
N LEU A 72 -1.81 -3.63 -21.13
CA LEU A 72 -0.59 -4.35 -20.76
C LEU A 72 0.50 -3.39 -20.29
N LEU A 73 0.66 -2.25 -20.94
CA LEU A 73 1.57 -1.20 -20.52
C LEU A 73 1.15 -0.60 -19.17
N GLN A 74 -0.15 -0.34 -18.98
CA GLN A 74 -0.69 0.13 -17.70
C GLN A 74 -0.45 -0.87 -16.58
N LEU A 75 -0.68 -2.15 -16.82
CA LEU A 75 -0.39 -3.22 -15.86
C LEU A 75 1.09 -3.26 -15.49
N SER A 76 1.99 -3.15 -16.49
CA SER A 76 3.43 -3.11 -16.28
C SER A 76 3.85 -1.90 -15.44
N ASN A 77 3.31 -0.71 -15.75
CA ASN A 77 3.58 0.53 -15.02
C ASN A 77 3.05 0.45 -13.58
N TYR A 78 1.86 -0.08 -13.38
CA TYR A 78 1.28 -0.33 -12.06
C TYR A 78 2.20 -1.21 -11.19
N PHE A 79 2.69 -2.33 -11.73
CA PHE A 79 3.58 -3.21 -10.98
C PHE A 79 4.94 -2.57 -10.70
N ARG A 80 5.51 -1.86 -11.66
CA ARG A 80 6.78 -1.15 -11.46
C ARG A 80 6.65 -0.11 -10.36
N ALA A 81 5.59 0.68 -10.39
CA ALA A 81 5.32 1.70 -9.39
C ALA A 81 5.09 1.09 -7.99
N ASN A 82 4.38 -0.04 -7.91
CA ASN A 82 4.20 -0.78 -6.64
C ASN A 82 5.53 -1.30 -6.08
N LEU A 83 6.44 -1.81 -6.93
CA LEU A 83 7.76 -2.29 -6.49
C LEU A 83 8.65 -1.13 -6.00
N ILE A 84 8.57 0.03 -6.64
CA ILE A 84 9.30 1.24 -6.21
C ILE A 84 8.70 1.78 -4.93
N GLY A 85 7.39 2.02 -4.90
CA GLY A 85 6.68 2.55 -3.74
C GLY A 85 6.86 1.71 -2.48
N ALA A 86 7.00 0.37 -2.62
CA ALA A 86 7.27 -0.52 -1.49
C ALA A 86 8.63 -0.27 -0.79
N ARG A 87 9.55 0.45 -1.43
CA ARG A 87 10.88 0.77 -0.90
C ARG A 87 10.96 2.18 -0.34
N GLU A 88 10.02 3.03 -0.70
CA GLU A 88 10.00 4.43 -0.29
C GLU A 88 9.17 4.61 0.99
N THR A 89 9.59 5.53 1.84
CA THR A 89 8.81 5.93 3.02
C THR A 89 7.65 6.82 2.60
N GLU A 90 7.89 7.70 1.63
CA GLU A 90 6.93 8.65 1.10
C GLU A 90 7.14 8.84 -0.42
N ILE A 91 6.04 9.06 -1.13
CA ILE A 91 6.00 9.41 -2.56
C ILE A 91 5.18 10.67 -2.75
N THR A 92 5.27 11.29 -3.92
CA THR A 92 4.41 12.44 -4.24
C THR A 92 2.97 12.01 -4.49
N LEU A 93 2.03 12.90 -4.23
CA LEU A 93 0.62 12.70 -4.56
C LEU A 93 0.43 12.38 -6.06
N GLY A 94 1.20 13.03 -6.94
CA GLY A 94 1.17 12.75 -8.37
C GLY A 94 1.57 11.31 -8.71
N GLN A 95 2.58 10.76 -8.02
CA GLN A 95 2.98 9.36 -8.17
C GLN A 95 1.90 8.40 -7.68
N GLU A 96 1.36 8.64 -6.48
CA GLU A 96 0.25 7.85 -5.92
C GLU A 96 -0.98 7.92 -6.83
N ARG A 97 -1.32 9.11 -7.36
CA ARG A 97 -2.42 9.30 -8.28
C ARG A 97 -2.26 8.48 -9.56
N THR A 98 -1.09 8.49 -10.16
CA THR A 98 -0.78 7.70 -11.37
C THR A 98 -0.99 6.20 -11.11
N GLN A 99 -0.61 5.70 -9.93
CA GLN A 99 -0.82 4.30 -9.54
C GLN A 99 -2.31 3.96 -9.39
N VAL A 100 -3.06 4.85 -8.74
CA VAL A 100 -4.51 4.69 -8.56
C VAL A 100 -5.24 4.73 -9.90
N ASP A 101 -4.89 5.65 -10.79
CA ASP A 101 -5.49 5.76 -12.11
C ASP A 101 -5.25 4.51 -12.96
N ALA A 102 -4.02 3.96 -12.95
CA ALA A 102 -3.71 2.71 -13.64
C ALA A 102 -4.52 1.51 -13.09
N TYR A 103 -4.67 1.41 -11.76
CA TYR A 103 -5.53 0.42 -11.13
C TYR A 103 -6.99 0.55 -11.55
N LEU A 104 -7.52 1.78 -11.53
CA LEU A 104 -8.91 2.07 -11.88
C LEU A 104 -9.22 1.78 -13.35
N GLU A 105 -8.32 2.09 -14.27
CA GLU A 105 -8.49 1.78 -15.68
C GLU A 105 -8.63 0.28 -15.94
N LEU A 106 -7.80 -0.54 -15.28
CA LEU A 106 -7.89 -2.00 -15.36
C LEU A 106 -9.20 -2.53 -14.78
N GLU A 107 -9.64 -2.03 -13.62
CA GLU A 107 -10.90 -2.45 -12.99
C GLU A 107 -12.14 -1.97 -13.78
N GLN A 108 -12.14 -0.76 -14.32
CA GLN A 108 -13.22 -0.24 -15.17
C GLN A 108 -13.31 -0.97 -16.51
N THR A 109 -12.18 -1.37 -17.07
CA THR A 109 -12.16 -2.21 -18.29
C THR A 109 -12.74 -3.59 -18.03
N ARG A 110 -12.47 -4.16 -16.86
CA ARG A 110 -13.03 -5.44 -16.42
C ARG A 110 -14.53 -5.38 -16.14
N PHE A 111 -14.97 -4.25 -15.57
CA PHE A 111 -16.35 -4.01 -15.19
C PHE A 111 -16.86 -2.70 -15.80
N PRO A 112 -17.13 -2.67 -17.12
CA PRO A 112 -17.59 -1.47 -17.80
C PRO A 112 -18.85 -0.90 -17.14
N GLN A 113 -18.85 0.42 -16.89
CA GLN A 113 -19.98 1.17 -16.32
C GLN A 113 -20.42 0.74 -14.90
N LYS A 114 -19.71 -0.19 -14.26
CA LYS A 114 -20.05 -0.63 -12.90
C LYS A 114 -19.80 0.46 -11.86
N TYR A 115 -18.74 1.27 -12.03
CA TYR A 115 -18.30 2.25 -11.05
C TYR A 115 -18.26 3.66 -11.65
N ASN A 116 -18.82 4.61 -10.94
CA ASN A 116 -18.65 6.04 -11.19
C ASN A 116 -17.67 6.60 -10.15
N ILE A 117 -16.47 6.95 -10.58
CA ILE A 117 -15.37 7.36 -9.70
C ILE A 117 -15.07 8.82 -9.97
N THR A 118 -15.11 9.64 -8.92
CA THR A 118 -14.84 11.07 -9.00
C THR A 118 -13.66 11.43 -8.11
N PHE A 119 -12.76 12.26 -8.64
CA PHE A 119 -11.66 12.86 -7.91
C PHE A 119 -11.88 14.36 -7.74
N ASP A 120 -11.83 14.82 -6.50
CA ASP A 120 -11.80 16.23 -6.12
C ASP A 120 -10.46 16.50 -5.43
N GLN A 121 -9.46 16.89 -6.23
CA GLN A 121 -8.12 17.20 -5.75
C GLN A 121 -7.93 18.71 -5.72
N GLN A 122 -7.72 19.26 -4.53
CA GLN A 122 -7.57 20.69 -4.25
C GLN A 122 -6.15 21.04 -3.76
N VAL A 123 -5.17 20.20 -4.07
CA VAL A 123 -3.75 20.37 -3.72
C VAL A 123 -2.87 19.97 -4.88
N GLU A 124 -1.63 20.46 -4.89
CA GLU A 124 -0.66 20.19 -5.92
C GLU A 124 -0.14 18.74 -5.86
N ASN A 125 0.45 18.28 -6.97
CA ASN A 125 0.93 16.90 -7.12
C ASN A 125 2.24 16.60 -6.37
N ASP A 126 2.97 17.61 -5.93
CA ASP A 126 4.26 17.53 -5.24
C ASP A 126 4.16 17.35 -3.72
N VAL A 127 2.93 17.31 -3.20
CA VAL A 127 2.67 16.97 -1.78
C VAL A 127 3.07 15.53 -1.51
N TYR A 128 3.77 15.28 -0.41
CA TYR A 128 4.25 13.95 -0.03
C TYR A 128 3.28 13.22 0.90
N LEU A 129 3.17 11.91 0.70
CA LEU A 129 2.38 10.99 1.52
C LEU A 129 3.00 9.58 1.47
N PRO A 130 2.71 8.70 2.44
CA PRO A 130 3.14 7.30 2.38
C PRO A 130 2.52 6.59 1.19
N PRO A 131 3.27 5.75 0.46
CA PRO A 131 2.78 5.04 -0.71
C PRO A 131 1.59 4.13 -0.37
N PHE A 132 0.73 3.86 -1.34
CA PHE A 132 -0.48 3.01 -1.22
C PHE A 132 -1.54 3.55 -0.24
N THR A 133 -1.49 4.82 0.12
CA THR A 133 -2.47 5.43 1.05
C THR A 133 -3.84 5.56 0.40
N ILE A 134 -3.92 6.18 -0.78
CA ILE A 134 -5.17 6.34 -1.52
C ILE A 134 -5.57 5.01 -2.17
N GLN A 135 -4.60 4.27 -2.72
CA GLN A 135 -4.85 3.01 -3.40
C GLN A 135 -5.57 2.01 -2.49
N VAL A 136 -5.10 1.80 -1.25
CA VAL A 136 -5.73 0.88 -0.29
C VAL A 136 -7.17 1.28 0.00
N LEU A 137 -7.47 2.56 0.15
CA LEU A 137 -8.83 3.05 0.40
C LEU A 137 -9.75 2.81 -0.80
N VAL A 138 -9.27 3.10 -2.01
CA VAL A 138 -10.01 2.88 -3.26
C VAL A 138 -10.25 1.40 -3.50
N GLU A 139 -9.21 0.56 -3.36
CA GLU A 139 -9.36 -0.89 -3.47
C GLU A 139 -10.38 -1.44 -2.47
N ASN A 140 -10.36 -0.95 -1.24
CA ASN A 140 -11.31 -1.36 -0.21
C ASN A 140 -12.75 -1.01 -0.61
N ALA A 141 -13.00 0.19 -1.11
CA ALA A 141 -14.32 0.60 -1.58
C ALA A 141 -14.80 -0.29 -2.74
N LEU A 142 -13.98 -0.49 -3.78
CA LEU A 142 -14.38 -1.30 -4.94
C LEU A 142 -14.62 -2.77 -4.61
N LYS A 143 -13.88 -3.33 -3.66
CA LYS A 143 -13.99 -4.76 -3.28
C LYS A 143 -15.15 -5.05 -2.33
N HIS A 144 -15.49 -4.10 -1.45
CA HIS A 144 -16.35 -4.40 -0.30
C HIS A 144 -17.65 -3.60 -0.24
N ALA A 145 -17.71 -2.42 -0.87
CA ALA A 145 -18.86 -1.54 -0.70
C ALA A 145 -20.12 -2.02 -1.40
N PHE A 146 -19.99 -2.70 -2.55
CA PHE A 146 -21.10 -2.84 -3.48
C PHE A 146 -21.67 -4.24 -3.63
N GLY A 147 -21.07 -5.26 -3.03
CA GLY A 147 -21.56 -6.64 -3.10
C GLY A 147 -21.88 -7.09 -4.53
N ALA A 148 -23.11 -7.57 -4.74
CA ALA A 148 -23.62 -7.99 -6.04
C ALA A 148 -24.23 -6.85 -6.89
N ARG A 149 -24.26 -5.62 -6.39
CA ARG A 149 -24.84 -4.46 -7.08
C ARG A 149 -24.08 -4.14 -8.37
N LYS A 150 -24.84 -3.96 -9.47
CA LYS A 150 -24.28 -3.85 -10.82
C LYS A 150 -24.06 -2.41 -11.30
N ASP A 151 -24.83 -1.46 -10.79
CA ASP A 151 -24.88 -0.07 -11.24
C ASP A 151 -25.02 0.93 -10.08
N HIS A 152 -24.97 2.22 -10.39
CA HIS A 152 -25.06 3.32 -9.43
C HIS A 152 -24.03 3.24 -8.28
N ASN A 153 -22.89 2.62 -8.53
CA ASN A 153 -21.80 2.49 -7.58
C ASN A 153 -20.89 3.71 -7.69
N ASN A 154 -21.03 4.63 -6.73
CA ASN A 154 -20.26 5.87 -6.71
C ASN A 154 -19.14 5.77 -5.67
N VAL A 155 -17.94 6.17 -6.08
CA VAL A 155 -16.79 6.36 -5.19
C VAL A 155 -16.26 7.77 -5.40
N GLN A 156 -16.21 8.55 -4.34
CA GLN A 156 -15.69 9.90 -4.35
C GLN A 156 -14.38 9.96 -3.57
N ILE A 157 -13.33 10.42 -4.21
CA ILE A 157 -12.02 10.66 -3.61
C ILE A 157 -11.84 12.17 -3.49
N THR A 158 -11.67 12.67 -2.26
CA THR A 158 -11.42 14.09 -1.99
C THR A 158 -10.07 14.26 -1.34
N ILE A 159 -9.24 15.16 -1.86
CA ILE A 159 -7.89 15.44 -1.38
C ILE A 159 -7.75 16.96 -1.24
N LYS A 160 -7.56 17.44 -0.01
CA LYS A 160 -7.49 18.87 0.25
C LYS A 160 -6.56 19.21 1.41
N LYS A 161 -6.09 20.44 1.40
CA LYS A 161 -5.37 21.03 2.54
C LYS A 161 -6.35 21.63 3.54
N LEU A 162 -6.17 21.31 4.81
CA LEU A 162 -6.93 21.92 5.90
C LEU A 162 -5.93 22.38 6.99
N GLY A 163 -5.64 23.66 7.02
CA GLY A 163 -4.55 24.21 7.83
C GLY A 163 -3.19 23.58 7.47
N ALA A 164 -2.52 23.01 8.43
CA ALA A 164 -1.23 22.31 8.25
C ALA A 164 -1.39 20.81 7.93
N ARG A 165 -2.58 20.36 7.54
CA ARG A 165 -2.88 18.94 7.30
C ARG A 165 -3.35 18.70 5.86
N LEU A 166 -2.86 17.59 5.28
CA LEU A 166 -3.40 16.98 4.09
C LEU A 166 -4.56 16.06 4.51
N VAL A 167 -5.74 16.34 4.04
CA VAL A 167 -6.93 15.52 4.30
C VAL A 167 -7.27 14.73 3.05
N ILE A 168 -7.28 13.41 3.18
CA ILE A 168 -7.65 12.45 2.15
C ILE A 168 -8.92 11.75 2.61
N GLN A 169 -9.94 11.72 1.76
CA GLN A 169 -11.21 11.06 2.06
C GLN A 169 -11.64 10.22 0.86
N VAL A 170 -12.00 8.98 1.12
CA VAL A 170 -12.68 8.11 0.14
C VAL A 170 -14.06 7.78 0.70
N ALA A 171 -15.08 8.08 -0.08
CA ALA A 171 -16.47 7.84 0.27
C ALA A 171 -17.14 7.00 -0.82
N ASP A 172 -17.87 5.98 -0.42
CA ASP A 172 -18.71 5.17 -1.30
C ASP A 172 -20.19 5.29 -0.90
N ASN A 173 -21.07 4.93 -1.82
CA ASN A 173 -22.50 4.82 -1.59
C ASN A 173 -22.96 3.35 -1.51
N GLY A 174 -22.11 2.48 -0.97
CA GLY A 174 -22.37 1.06 -0.86
C GLY A 174 -23.32 0.67 0.27
N GLU A 175 -23.27 -0.60 0.63
CA GLU A 175 -24.14 -1.21 1.64
C GLU A 175 -23.74 -0.83 3.08
N GLY A 176 -22.57 -0.21 3.23
CA GLY A 176 -21.96 0.10 4.52
C GLY A 176 -21.31 -1.12 5.18
N ILE A 177 -20.91 -0.91 6.43
CA ILE A 177 -20.18 -1.90 7.24
C ILE A 177 -21.07 -2.29 8.42
N ALA A 178 -21.13 -3.58 8.72
CA ALA A 178 -21.85 -4.09 9.87
C ALA A 178 -21.35 -3.41 11.17
N LEU A 179 -22.27 -3.01 12.04
CA LEU A 179 -21.96 -2.28 13.28
C LEU A 179 -20.99 -3.02 14.19
N GLU A 180 -20.99 -4.35 14.15
CA GLU A 180 -20.10 -5.22 14.93
C GLU A 180 -18.65 -5.16 14.45
N LEU A 181 -18.42 -4.91 13.14
CA LEU A 181 -17.10 -4.84 12.53
C LEU A 181 -16.51 -3.44 12.58
N LEU A 182 -17.33 -2.41 12.62
CA LEU A 182 -16.90 -1.02 12.53
C LEU A 182 -15.86 -0.62 13.61
N PRO A 183 -16.01 -1.01 14.90
CA PRO A 183 -15.02 -0.68 15.94
C PRO A 183 -13.66 -1.35 15.75
N LYS A 184 -13.61 -2.49 15.04
CA LYS A 184 -12.41 -3.31 14.85
C LYS A 184 -11.67 -2.95 13.56
N LEU A 185 -12.40 -2.41 12.57
CA LEU A 185 -11.85 -2.14 11.26
C LEU A 185 -10.72 -1.10 11.33
N GLY A 186 -9.56 -1.47 10.81
CA GLY A 186 -8.34 -0.65 10.89
C GLY A 186 -7.62 -0.69 12.23
N LYS A 187 -8.21 -1.26 13.30
CA LYS A 187 -7.61 -1.35 14.64
C LYS A 187 -7.11 -2.73 14.98
N GLU A 188 -7.77 -3.75 14.46
CA GLU A 188 -7.43 -5.15 14.67
C GLU A 188 -7.27 -5.89 13.34
N PRO A 189 -6.38 -6.89 13.24
CA PRO A 189 -6.32 -7.75 12.07
C PRO A 189 -7.60 -8.58 11.97
N LEU A 190 -8.30 -8.48 10.84
CA LEU A 190 -9.52 -9.23 10.57
C LEU A 190 -9.20 -10.43 9.67
N THR A 191 -9.52 -11.64 10.15
CA THR A 191 -9.50 -12.84 9.30
C THR A 191 -10.74 -12.85 8.42
N SER A 192 -10.59 -12.49 7.14
CA SER A 192 -11.66 -12.64 6.18
C SER A 192 -11.32 -13.73 5.17
N SER A 193 -12.31 -14.53 4.79
CA SER A 193 -12.19 -15.55 3.74
C SER A 193 -11.83 -14.96 2.35
N LYS A 194 -11.91 -13.63 2.19
CA LYS A 194 -11.59 -12.89 0.96
C LYS A 194 -10.24 -12.16 1.01
N GLY A 195 -9.40 -12.41 2.01
CA GLY A 195 -7.98 -12.05 2.02
C GLY A 195 -7.60 -10.58 2.27
N SER A 196 -8.54 -9.65 2.40
CA SER A 196 -8.23 -8.21 2.47
C SER A 196 -8.48 -7.53 3.83
N GLY A 197 -8.85 -8.28 4.87
CA GLY A 197 -9.16 -7.73 6.19
C GLY A 197 -8.01 -6.95 6.85
N ASN A 198 -6.78 -7.20 6.42
CA ASN A 198 -5.60 -6.59 7.04
C ASN A 198 -5.09 -5.33 6.34
N ALA A 199 -5.58 -4.99 5.12
CA ALA A 199 -5.05 -3.85 4.37
C ALA A 199 -5.27 -2.51 5.09
N LEU A 200 -6.48 -2.28 5.60
CA LEU A 200 -6.80 -1.08 6.39
C LEU A 200 -6.07 -1.06 7.74
N TYR A 201 -5.94 -2.22 8.39
CA TYR A 201 -5.15 -2.35 9.61
C TYR A 201 -3.69 -1.98 9.37
N ASN A 202 -3.06 -2.57 8.37
CA ASN A 202 -1.66 -2.29 8.03
C ASN A 202 -1.44 -0.82 7.65
N LEU A 203 -2.36 -0.24 6.87
CA LEU A 203 -2.33 1.18 6.55
C LEU A 203 -2.42 2.03 7.82
N ASN A 204 -3.37 1.74 8.70
CA ASN A 204 -3.56 2.47 9.95
C ASN A 204 -2.32 2.43 10.85
N GLN A 205 -1.75 1.23 11.07
CA GLN A 205 -0.54 1.06 11.85
C GLN A 205 0.65 1.82 11.26
N ARG A 206 0.79 1.81 9.93
CA ARG A 206 1.84 2.55 9.24
C ARG A 206 1.68 4.06 9.43
N LEU A 207 0.47 4.60 9.29
CA LEU A 207 0.22 6.03 9.45
C LEU A 207 0.46 6.52 10.87
N ILE A 208 0.02 5.76 11.88
CA ILE A 208 0.28 6.04 13.28
C ILE A 208 1.78 5.99 13.58
N GLY A 209 2.46 4.96 13.06
CA GLY A 209 3.90 4.78 13.28
C GLY A 209 4.79 5.83 12.60
N LEU A 210 4.37 6.36 11.44
CA LEU A 210 5.12 7.40 10.72
C LEU A 210 4.87 8.80 11.29
N TYR A 211 3.67 9.05 11.80
CA TYR A 211 3.27 10.39 12.23
C TYR A 211 2.80 10.39 13.69
N ASP A 212 1.49 10.23 13.93
CA ASP A 212 0.88 10.19 15.26
C ASP A 212 -0.55 9.62 15.19
N GLU A 213 -1.20 9.47 16.35
CA GLU A 213 -2.59 9.00 16.48
C GLU A 213 -3.60 9.86 15.72
N ARG A 214 -3.31 11.15 15.45
CA ARG A 214 -4.19 12.03 14.67
C ARG A 214 -4.21 11.66 13.18
N SER A 215 -3.25 10.84 12.74
CA SER A 215 -3.17 10.32 11.38
C SER A 215 -3.89 8.97 11.21
N ALA A 216 -4.47 8.44 12.29
CA ALA A 216 -5.26 7.23 12.27
C ALA A 216 -6.48 7.34 11.33
N LEU A 217 -6.91 6.20 10.78
CA LEU A 217 -8.11 6.10 9.96
C LEU A 217 -9.36 6.48 10.75
N GLN A 218 -10.12 7.42 10.23
CA GLN A 218 -11.44 7.78 10.72
C GLN A 218 -12.49 7.16 9.81
N ILE A 219 -13.21 6.14 10.30
CA ILE A 219 -14.17 5.37 9.52
C ILE A 219 -15.57 5.68 10.03
N THR A 220 -16.44 6.14 9.12
CA THR A 220 -17.87 6.31 9.38
C THR A 220 -18.64 5.52 8.35
N SER A 221 -19.66 4.78 8.78
CA SER A 221 -20.43 3.94 7.89
C SER A 221 -21.91 3.90 8.31
N SER A 222 -22.78 3.73 7.33
CA SER A 222 -24.22 3.56 7.48
C SER A 222 -24.75 2.73 6.32
N ASN A 223 -26.05 2.45 6.30
CA ASN A 223 -26.71 1.80 5.16
C ASN A 223 -26.72 2.65 3.86
N LYS A 224 -26.12 3.84 3.88
CA LYS A 224 -25.96 4.73 2.71
C LYS A 224 -24.53 4.75 2.19
N GLY A 225 -23.63 3.92 2.74
CA GLY A 225 -22.24 3.81 2.34
C GLY A 225 -21.24 4.02 3.46
N THR A 226 -19.98 4.02 3.08
CA THR A 226 -18.84 4.17 3.98
C THR A 226 -17.99 5.37 3.58
N LYS A 227 -17.44 6.04 4.57
CA LYS A 227 -16.49 7.13 4.42
C LYS A 227 -15.26 6.85 5.28
N ILE A 228 -14.09 6.81 4.66
CA ILE A 228 -12.81 6.69 5.34
C ILE A 228 -12.04 7.98 5.11
N LYS A 229 -11.59 8.61 6.21
CA LYS A 229 -10.84 9.86 6.20
C LYS A 229 -9.50 9.67 6.89
N ILE A 230 -8.46 10.26 6.32
CA ILE A 230 -7.09 10.32 6.83
C ILE A 230 -6.70 11.79 6.91
N SER A 231 -5.89 12.13 7.92
CA SER A 231 -5.35 13.48 8.08
C SER A 231 -3.85 13.38 8.35
N LEU A 232 -3.02 13.75 7.39
CA LEU A 232 -1.56 13.67 7.44
C LEU A 232 -0.94 15.07 7.62
N PRO A 233 0.28 15.22 8.11
CA PRO A 233 1.03 16.46 7.97
C PRO A 233 1.10 16.87 6.49
N TYR A 234 0.84 18.15 6.21
CA TYR A 234 1.00 18.68 4.84
C TYR A 234 2.45 19.12 4.66
N HIS A 235 3.18 18.46 3.77
CA HIS A 235 4.54 18.88 3.43
C HIS A 235 4.86 18.64 1.95
N ILE A 236 5.70 19.53 1.45
CA ILE A 236 6.33 19.46 0.15
C ILE A 236 7.82 19.39 0.47
N LYS A 237 8.59 18.47 -0.12
CA LYS A 237 10.04 18.55 -0.01
C LYS A 237 10.48 19.79 -0.77
N GLU A 238 11.02 20.77 -0.07
CA GLU A 238 11.70 21.88 -0.73
C GLU A 238 12.78 21.28 -1.62
N GLY A 239 12.73 21.62 -2.90
CA GLY A 239 13.71 21.17 -3.88
C GLY A 239 15.11 21.50 -3.37
N ALA A 240 16.04 20.57 -3.51
CA ALA A 240 17.47 20.84 -3.42
C ALA A 240 17.87 21.73 -4.62
N ASP A 241 17.39 22.98 -4.61
CA ASP A 241 17.74 24.00 -5.58
C ASP A 241 18.74 24.97 -5.01
N ASN A 242 19.85 25.10 -5.75
CA ASN A 242 20.88 26.14 -5.67
C ASN A 242 22.06 25.96 -4.70
N GLU A 243 22.80 24.85 -4.83
CA GLU A 243 24.25 24.91 -4.50
C GLU A 243 25.19 24.74 -5.71
N SER A 244 24.77 25.02 -6.92
CA SER A 244 25.67 24.93 -8.08
C SER A 244 25.74 26.15 -9.00
N LEU A 245 25.54 27.37 -8.45
CA LEU A 245 25.74 28.62 -9.19
C LEU A 245 26.64 29.61 -8.46
N ASN A 246 27.71 29.14 -7.79
CA ASN A 246 28.84 29.99 -7.40
C ASN A 246 30.09 29.14 -7.14
N ARG A 247 30.69 28.65 -8.21
CA ARG A 247 32.16 28.42 -8.27
C ARG A 247 32.63 28.56 -9.72
#